data_e9352f14ee7bf0b5f5722fe448d11247
#
_entry.id   e9352f14ee7bf0b5f5722fe448d11247
#
_cell.length_a   1.000
_cell.length_b   1.000
_cell.length_c   1.000
_cell.angle_alpha   90.00
_cell.angle_beta   90.00
_cell.angle_gamma   90.00
#
_symmetry.space_group_name_H-M   'P 1'
#
loop_
_entity.id
_entity.type
_entity.pdbx_description
1 polymer ?
#
loop_
_entity_poly.entity_id
_entity_poly.type
_entity_poly.pdbx_seq_one_letter_code
_entity_poly.pdbx_strand_id
1 'polypeptide(L)'
;YISGNRCERGIGKQKNKENIPNLFDYKYKKIFSYTPLDADQAVRGKVGIPRVLNMFENYPFWFTFFTKLKYQVVLSPTSNRKIYELGIESIPSESECYPAKLAHGHVTWLLRQGVKFIFYPCIPYERTEFPEAINHYNCPIVTSYAENIKNNVDELNDPSITFRNPFLALTNEET
;
A
#
# COMPACT_ATOMS: atom_id res chain seq x y z
N TYR A 1 -8.51 -41.81 -10.12
CA TYR A 1 -9.33 -41.21 -9.03
C TYR A 1 -8.42 -40.33 -8.18
N ILE A 2 -8.68 -39.03 -8.14
CA ILE A 2 -7.90 -38.10 -7.34
C ILE A 2 -8.68 -37.86 -6.04
N SER A 3 -8.17 -38.38 -4.94
CA SER A 3 -8.73 -38.13 -3.62
C SER A 3 -8.03 -36.96 -2.92
N GLY A 4 -8.70 -36.31 -1.99
CA GLY A 4 -8.12 -35.23 -1.18
C GLY A 4 -8.16 -33.83 -1.83
N ASN A 5 -8.79 -33.67 -2.97
CA ASN A 5 -9.01 -32.36 -3.57
C ASN A 5 -10.03 -31.57 -2.74
N ARG A 6 -9.58 -30.48 -2.09
CA ARG A 6 -10.41 -29.60 -1.27
C ARG A 6 -10.95 -28.38 -2.02
N CYS A 7 -10.63 -28.27 -3.31
CA CYS A 7 -11.15 -27.20 -4.17
C CYS A 7 -12.62 -27.48 -4.52
N GLU A 8 -13.47 -26.48 -4.37
CA GLU A 8 -14.91 -26.58 -4.69
C GLU A 8 -15.19 -27.07 -6.13
N ARG A 9 -14.34 -26.70 -7.09
CA ARG A 9 -14.41 -27.21 -8.46
C ARG A 9 -14.16 -28.72 -8.55
N GLY A 10 -13.20 -29.21 -7.75
CA GLY A 10 -12.81 -30.64 -7.76
C GLY A 10 -13.82 -31.56 -7.08
N ILE A 11 -14.63 -31.04 -6.16
CA ILE A 11 -15.70 -31.79 -5.50
C ILE A 11 -17.07 -31.68 -6.17
N GLY A 12 -17.12 -31.02 -7.35
CA GLY A 12 -18.34 -30.92 -8.14
C GLY A 12 -19.43 -30.01 -7.58
N LYS A 13 -19.14 -29.19 -6.58
CA LYS A 13 -20.10 -28.19 -6.10
C LYS A 13 -20.40 -27.18 -7.21
N GLN A 14 -21.67 -27.08 -7.57
CA GLN A 14 -22.13 -26.00 -8.44
C GLN A 14 -21.93 -24.67 -7.71
N LYS A 15 -21.45 -23.67 -8.46
CA LYS A 15 -21.42 -22.30 -7.95
C LYS A 15 -22.84 -21.89 -7.54
N ASN A 16 -23.02 -21.57 -6.27
CA ASN A 16 -24.24 -20.89 -5.84
C ASN A 16 -24.41 -19.65 -6.73
N LYS A 17 -25.52 -19.56 -7.43
CA LYS A 17 -25.89 -18.40 -8.26
C LYS A 17 -26.47 -17.25 -7.43
N GLU A 18 -26.49 -17.39 -6.10
CA GLU A 18 -26.88 -16.29 -5.22
C GLU A 18 -25.91 -15.13 -5.38
N ASN A 19 -26.45 -13.98 -5.62
CA ASN A 19 -25.69 -12.74 -5.79
C ASN A 19 -25.26 -12.22 -4.41
N ILE A 20 -24.39 -12.99 -3.74
CA ILE A 20 -23.84 -12.63 -2.43
C ILE A 20 -22.87 -11.46 -2.62
N PRO A 21 -23.05 -10.32 -1.92
CA PRO A 21 -22.16 -9.19 -2.01
C PRO A 21 -20.73 -9.57 -1.60
N ASN A 22 -19.75 -9.19 -2.42
CA ASN A 22 -18.35 -9.34 -2.06
C ASN A 22 -17.94 -8.18 -1.13
N LEU A 23 -17.97 -8.41 0.18
CA LEU A 23 -17.65 -7.40 1.19
C LEU A 23 -16.18 -6.95 1.13
N PHE A 24 -15.27 -7.83 0.70
CA PHE A 24 -13.87 -7.46 0.49
C PHE A 24 -13.73 -6.44 -0.65
N ASP A 25 -14.36 -6.68 -1.79
CA ASP A 25 -14.37 -5.74 -2.91
C ASP A 25 -15.05 -4.41 -2.53
N TYR A 26 -16.12 -4.47 -1.77
CA TYR A 26 -16.78 -3.28 -1.22
C TYR A 26 -15.85 -2.48 -0.30
N LYS A 27 -15.21 -3.14 0.67
CA LYS A 27 -14.23 -2.51 1.59
C LYS A 27 -13.09 -1.87 0.80
N TYR A 28 -12.51 -2.60 -0.15
CA TYR A 28 -11.42 -2.12 -0.98
C TYR A 28 -11.79 -0.85 -1.74
N LYS A 29 -12.94 -0.85 -2.42
CA LYS A 29 -13.45 0.31 -3.14
C LYS A 29 -13.70 1.49 -2.22
N LYS A 30 -14.26 1.24 -1.04
CA LYS A 30 -14.60 2.27 -0.05
C LYS A 30 -13.33 2.95 0.51
N ILE A 31 -12.33 2.17 0.88
CA ILE A 31 -11.05 2.68 1.42
C ILE A 31 -10.35 3.63 0.43
N PHE A 32 -10.43 3.36 -0.87
CA PHE A 32 -9.76 4.15 -1.89
C PHE A 32 -10.67 5.11 -2.67
N SER A 33 -11.88 5.41 -2.16
CA SER A 33 -12.88 6.25 -2.86
C SER A 33 -12.74 7.75 -2.63
N TYR A 34 -11.65 8.21 -2.05
CA TYR A 34 -11.43 9.62 -1.75
C TYR A 34 -11.06 10.42 -3.00
N THR A 35 -11.61 11.63 -3.11
CA THR A 35 -11.28 12.54 -4.19
C THR A 35 -10.16 13.49 -3.78
N PRO A 36 -9.00 13.48 -4.46
CA PRO A 36 -7.91 14.41 -4.18
C PRO A 36 -8.31 15.88 -4.37
N LEU A 37 -7.57 16.79 -3.74
CA LEU A 37 -7.69 18.23 -4.01
C LEU A 37 -7.33 18.52 -5.47
N ASP A 38 -8.01 19.53 -6.02
CA ASP A 38 -7.61 20.11 -7.31
C ASP A 38 -6.29 20.88 -7.19
N ALA A 39 -5.63 21.10 -8.32
CA ALA A 39 -4.30 21.70 -8.35
C ALA A 39 -4.23 23.12 -7.74
N ASP A 40 -5.29 23.90 -7.88
CA ASP A 40 -5.43 25.24 -7.31
C ASP A 40 -5.61 25.23 -5.79
N GLN A 41 -6.19 24.19 -5.24
CA GLN A 41 -6.38 23.99 -3.80
C GLN A 41 -5.15 23.38 -3.12
N ALA A 42 -4.33 22.66 -3.88
CA ALA A 42 -3.16 21.95 -3.39
C ALA A 42 -1.89 22.81 -3.41
N VAL A 43 -1.89 23.88 -2.63
CA VAL A 43 -0.81 24.89 -2.60
C VAL A 43 0.57 24.34 -2.23
N ARG A 44 0.65 23.15 -1.63
CA ARG A 44 1.90 22.46 -1.31
C ARG A 44 2.36 21.45 -2.38
N GLY A 45 1.61 21.34 -3.47
CA GLY A 45 1.91 20.40 -4.56
C GLY A 45 1.39 18.99 -4.30
N LYS A 46 2.09 18.00 -4.88
CA LYS A 46 1.66 16.59 -4.87
C LYS A 46 2.40 15.78 -3.81
N VAL A 47 1.70 14.83 -3.19
CA VAL A 47 2.29 13.75 -2.39
C VAL A 47 1.85 12.40 -2.94
N GLY A 48 2.80 11.53 -3.23
CA GLY A 48 2.55 10.17 -3.68
C GLY A 48 2.39 9.21 -2.52
N ILE A 49 1.35 8.39 -2.57
CA ILE A 49 1.12 7.29 -1.65
C ILE A 49 1.10 5.98 -2.44
N PRO A 50 2.03 5.05 -2.22
CA PRO A 50 1.98 3.75 -2.85
C PRO A 50 0.83 2.92 -2.24
N ARG A 51 0.03 2.27 -3.11
CA ARG A 51 -1.10 1.42 -2.71
C ARG A 51 -0.60 0.01 -2.37
N VAL A 52 0.11 -0.13 -1.26
CA VAL A 52 0.80 -1.37 -0.89
C VAL A 52 0.71 -1.65 0.60
N LEU A 53 0.78 -2.92 0.97
CA LEU A 53 0.92 -3.40 2.34
C LEU A 53 -0.04 -2.68 3.33
N ASN A 54 0.50 -2.16 4.43
CA ASN A 54 -0.27 -1.45 5.45
C ASN A 54 -0.93 -0.15 4.97
N MET A 55 -0.50 0.42 3.85
CA MET A 55 -1.16 1.59 3.27
C MET A 55 -2.62 1.30 2.87
N PHE A 56 -3.00 0.02 2.73
CA PHE A 56 -4.39 -0.36 2.53
C PHE A 56 -5.29 0.07 3.71
N GLU A 57 -4.92 -0.30 4.93
CA GLU A 57 -5.73 0.04 6.12
C GLU A 57 -5.58 1.51 6.52
N ASN A 58 -4.39 2.07 6.39
CA ASN A 58 -4.06 3.41 6.86
C ASN A 58 -4.33 4.52 5.83
N TYR A 59 -4.74 4.19 4.60
CA TYR A 59 -4.95 5.18 3.54
C TYR A 59 -5.95 6.29 3.89
N PRO A 60 -7.13 6.01 4.49
CA PRO A 60 -8.08 7.06 4.86
C PRO A 60 -7.49 8.11 5.81
N PHE A 61 -6.66 7.66 6.77
CA PHE A 61 -5.94 8.55 7.68
C PHE A 61 -4.93 9.42 6.93
N TRP A 62 -4.04 8.82 6.15
CA TRP A 62 -3.00 9.56 5.43
C TRP A 62 -3.57 10.48 4.36
N PHE A 63 -4.62 10.03 3.66
CA PHE A 63 -5.34 10.89 2.71
C PHE A 63 -5.87 12.14 3.40
N THR A 64 -6.56 11.98 4.52
CA THR A 64 -7.12 13.09 5.29
C THR A 64 -6.02 14.03 5.80
N PHE A 65 -4.96 13.46 6.36
CA PHE A 65 -3.81 14.21 6.87
C PHE A 65 -3.18 15.10 5.78
N PHE A 66 -2.81 14.55 4.65
CA PHE A 66 -2.18 15.30 3.58
C PHE A 66 -3.14 16.29 2.90
N THR A 67 -4.41 15.93 2.77
CA THR A 67 -5.43 16.86 2.26
C THR A 67 -5.59 18.07 3.17
N LYS A 68 -5.62 17.89 4.48
CA LYS A 68 -5.65 18.98 5.47
C LYS A 68 -4.41 19.85 5.41
N LEU A 69 -3.26 19.27 5.12
CA LEU A 69 -2.00 19.98 4.88
C LEU A 69 -1.93 20.64 3.48
N LYS A 70 -2.99 20.60 2.67
CA LYS A 70 -3.05 21.19 1.33
C LYS A 70 -2.12 20.54 0.30
N TYR A 71 -1.91 19.23 0.40
CA TYR A 71 -1.31 18.43 -0.67
C TYR A 71 -2.40 17.77 -1.53
N GLN A 72 -2.14 17.68 -2.83
CA GLN A 72 -2.87 16.75 -3.71
C GLN A 72 -2.31 15.35 -3.53
N VAL A 73 -3.12 14.45 -3.01
CA VAL A 73 -2.72 13.04 -2.84
C VAL A 73 -2.79 12.32 -4.19
N VAL A 74 -1.66 11.75 -4.61
CA VAL A 74 -1.56 10.89 -5.79
C VAL A 74 -1.40 9.44 -5.31
N LEU A 75 -2.45 8.67 -5.45
CA LEU A 75 -2.45 7.25 -5.11
C LEU A 75 -2.01 6.42 -6.32
N SER A 76 -1.09 5.48 -6.14
CA SER A 76 -0.73 4.55 -7.20
C SER A 76 -1.92 3.63 -7.57
N PRO A 77 -1.99 3.10 -8.80
CA PRO A 77 -3.15 2.33 -9.26
C PRO A 77 -3.29 0.98 -8.55
N THR A 78 -4.35 0.24 -8.86
CA THR A 78 -4.52 -1.12 -8.39
C THR A 78 -3.39 -2.02 -8.90
N SER A 79 -2.87 -2.86 -8.02
CA SER A 79 -1.80 -3.82 -8.32
C SER A 79 -2.20 -4.75 -9.47
N ASN A 80 -1.29 -4.92 -10.41
CA ASN A 80 -1.43 -5.81 -11.55
C ASN A 80 -0.03 -6.19 -12.07
N ARG A 81 0.03 -7.07 -13.07
CA ARG A 81 1.29 -7.53 -13.65
C ARG A 81 2.16 -6.37 -14.19
N LYS A 82 1.57 -5.35 -14.80
CA LYS A 82 2.32 -4.20 -15.34
C LYS A 82 3.00 -3.41 -14.21
N ILE A 83 2.32 -3.25 -13.08
CA ILE A 83 2.92 -2.62 -11.89
C ILE A 83 4.09 -3.45 -11.38
N TYR A 84 3.95 -4.78 -11.29
CA TYR A 84 5.07 -5.64 -10.90
C TYR A 84 6.28 -5.48 -11.84
N GLU A 85 6.06 -5.51 -13.14
CA GLU A 85 7.10 -5.38 -14.17
C GLU A 85 7.83 -4.03 -14.11
N LEU A 86 7.17 -2.96 -13.64
CA LEU A 86 7.81 -1.64 -13.45
C LEU A 86 8.90 -1.64 -12.37
N GLY A 87 8.79 -2.49 -11.37
CA GLY A 87 9.69 -2.51 -10.23
C GLY A 87 10.65 -3.69 -10.20
N ILE A 88 10.57 -4.61 -11.17
CA ILE A 88 11.27 -5.91 -11.11
C ILE A 88 12.79 -5.78 -10.96
N GLU A 89 13.40 -4.79 -11.58
CA GLU A 89 14.86 -4.58 -11.56
C GLU A 89 15.39 -4.11 -10.21
N SER A 90 14.55 -3.49 -9.39
CA SER A 90 14.90 -3.00 -8.06
C SER A 90 14.60 -3.99 -6.93
N ILE A 91 14.03 -5.17 -7.22
CA ILE A 91 13.73 -6.19 -6.23
C ILE A 91 15.04 -6.90 -5.83
N PRO A 92 15.48 -6.78 -4.56
CA PRO A 92 16.80 -7.28 -4.17
C PRO A 92 16.86 -8.80 -3.97
N SER A 93 15.72 -9.47 -3.77
CA SER A 93 15.66 -10.90 -3.49
C SER A 93 14.41 -11.57 -4.04
N GLU A 94 14.60 -12.77 -4.59
CA GLU A 94 13.48 -13.61 -5.02
C GLU A 94 12.67 -14.18 -3.84
N SER A 95 13.26 -14.28 -2.66
CA SER A 95 12.63 -14.84 -1.47
C SER A 95 11.61 -13.91 -0.81
N GLU A 96 11.53 -12.66 -1.22
CA GLU A 96 10.55 -11.72 -0.70
C GLU A 96 9.12 -12.07 -1.12
N CYS A 97 8.16 -11.78 -0.25
CA CYS A 97 6.76 -12.04 -0.57
C CYS A 97 6.26 -11.18 -1.74
N TYR A 98 5.34 -11.71 -2.52
CA TYR A 98 4.82 -11.02 -3.70
C TYR A 98 4.23 -9.62 -3.43
N PRO A 99 3.49 -9.38 -2.33
CA PRO A 99 3.04 -8.03 -1.99
C PRO A 99 4.17 -7.02 -1.77
N ALA A 100 5.29 -7.46 -1.18
CA ALA A 100 6.47 -6.63 -1.03
C ALA A 100 7.10 -6.28 -2.39
N LYS A 101 7.24 -7.26 -3.28
CA LYS A 101 7.75 -7.05 -4.64
C LYS A 101 6.91 -6.03 -5.42
N LEU A 102 5.60 -6.02 -5.24
CA LEU A 102 4.71 -5.04 -5.86
C LEU A 102 5.01 -3.60 -5.40
N ALA A 103 5.52 -3.40 -4.18
CA ALA A 103 5.81 -2.07 -3.66
C ALA A 103 6.84 -1.32 -4.52
N HIS A 104 7.84 -2.00 -5.07
CA HIS A 104 8.80 -1.43 -6.00
C HIS A 104 8.11 -0.80 -7.21
N GLY A 105 7.23 -1.56 -7.86
CA GLY A 105 6.49 -1.07 -9.02
C GLY A 105 5.55 0.09 -8.71
N HIS A 106 4.92 0.11 -7.54
CA HIS A 106 4.07 1.22 -7.13
C HIS A 106 4.85 2.52 -6.92
N VAL A 107 6.04 2.44 -6.30
CA VAL A 107 6.92 3.60 -6.11
C VAL A 107 7.45 4.08 -7.45
N THR A 108 7.95 3.19 -8.28
CA THR A 108 8.42 3.52 -9.64
C THR A 108 7.31 4.16 -10.49
N TRP A 109 6.07 3.67 -10.36
CA TRP A 109 4.93 4.28 -11.04
C TRP A 109 4.72 5.74 -10.59
N LEU A 110 4.75 6.03 -9.29
CA LEU A 110 4.60 7.38 -8.77
C LEU A 110 5.70 8.32 -9.29
N LEU A 111 6.94 7.85 -9.33
CA LEU A 111 8.07 8.59 -9.90
C LEU A 111 7.85 8.91 -11.37
N ARG A 112 7.38 7.96 -12.16
CA ARG A 112 7.03 8.15 -13.59
C ARG A 112 5.86 9.10 -13.82
N GLN A 113 4.98 9.32 -12.81
CA GLN A 113 3.96 10.38 -12.85
C GLN A 113 4.52 11.76 -12.49
N GLY A 114 5.82 11.89 -12.29
CA GLY A 114 6.49 13.15 -11.93
C GLY A 114 6.24 13.58 -10.48
N VAL A 115 5.81 12.65 -9.61
CA VAL A 115 5.63 12.94 -8.18
C VAL A 115 7.00 13.07 -7.52
N LYS A 116 7.27 14.23 -6.92
CA LYS A 116 8.55 14.55 -6.29
C LYS A 116 8.58 14.30 -4.78
N PHE A 117 7.43 14.16 -4.15
CA PHE A 117 7.31 13.84 -2.74
C PHE A 117 6.52 12.54 -2.58
N ILE A 118 7.15 11.50 -2.07
CA ILE A 118 6.55 10.19 -1.80
C ILE A 118 6.60 9.92 -0.32
N PHE A 119 5.47 9.49 0.23
CA PHE A 119 5.32 9.12 1.63
C PHE A 119 4.98 7.63 1.77
N TYR A 120 5.86 6.90 2.44
CA TYR A 120 5.70 5.46 2.70
C TYR A 120 6.29 5.12 4.08
N PRO A 121 5.52 5.26 5.18
CA PRO A 121 6.04 5.05 6.52
C PRO A 121 6.33 3.59 6.84
N CYS A 122 7.28 3.37 7.74
CA CYS A 122 7.55 2.11 8.40
C CYS A 122 6.72 2.03 9.68
N ILE A 123 5.80 1.07 9.77
CA ILE A 123 4.87 0.95 10.89
C ILE A 123 5.05 -0.40 11.58
N PRO A 124 5.79 -0.46 12.71
CA PRO A 124 5.95 -1.70 13.46
C PRO A 124 4.69 -2.13 14.21
N TYR A 125 3.89 -1.17 14.69
CA TYR A 125 2.70 -1.41 15.50
C TYR A 125 1.52 -0.65 14.92
N GLU A 126 0.42 -1.35 14.69
CA GLU A 126 -0.85 -0.74 14.37
C GLU A 126 -1.61 -0.33 15.62
N ARG A 127 -2.60 0.55 15.47
CA ARG A 127 -3.48 0.94 16.56
C ARG A 127 -4.25 -0.30 17.05
N THR A 128 -4.36 -0.47 18.36
CA THR A 128 -5.16 -1.52 18.97
C THR A 128 -6.64 -1.20 18.80
N GLU A 129 -7.31 -1.86 17.84
CA GLU A 129 -8.75 -1.71 17.62
C GLU A 129 -9.57 -2.69 18.46
N PHE A 130 -8.98 -3.86 18.75
CA PHE A 130 -9.63 -4.96 19.49
C PHE A 130 -8.79 -5.30 20.71
N PRO A 131 -9.23 -4.92 21.93
CA PRO A 131 -8.47 -5.21 23.16
C PRO A 131 -8.18 -6.69 23.42
N GLU A 132 -9.04 -7.58 22.90
CA GLU A 132 -8.89 -9.04 23.04
C GLU A 132 -7.87 -9.63 22.05
N ALA A 133 -7.39 -8.86 21.08
CA ALA A 133 -6.39 -9.34 20.14
C ALA A 133 -5.06 -9.59 20.86
N ILE A 134 -4.40 -10.71 20.54
CA ILE A 134 -3.16 -11.14 21.18
C ILE A 134 -2.03 -10.13 20.94
N ASN A 135 -1.97 -9.56 19.72
CA ASN A 135 -0.99 -8.54 19.36
C ASN A 135 -1.49 -7.69 18.18
N HIS A 136 -0.76 -6.61 17.92
CA HIS A 136 -1.01 -5.66 16.84
C HIS A 136 0.26 -5.30 16.07
N TYR A 137 1.24 -6.21 16.08
CA TYR A 137 2.48 -6.08 15.32
C TYR A 137 2.23 -6.31 13.84
N ASN A 138 2.87 -5.49 13.01
CA ASN A 138 2.99 -5.78 11.60
C ASN A 138 4.06 -6.86 11.36
N CYS A 139 3.96 -7.56 10.23
CA CYS A 139 5.02 -8.48 9.83
C CYS A 139 6.33 -7.73 9.56
N PRO A 140 7.50 -8.37 9.66
CA PRO A 140 8.80 -7.72 9.44
C PRO A 140 8.91 -6.97 8.11
N ILE A 141 8.28 -7.48 7.07
CA ILE A 141 8.24 -6.81 5.76
C ILE A 141 7.51 -5.47 5.86
N VAL A 142 6.29 -5.44 6.39
CA VAL A 142 5.52 -4.19 6.55
C VAL A 142 6.27 -3.18 7.43
N THR A 143 6.93 -3.67 8.47
CA THR A 143 7.65 -2.83 9.44
C THR A 143 8.77 -2.01 8.81
N SER A 144 9.49 -2.53 7.82
CA SER A 144 10.74 -1.92 7.35
C SER A 144 10.90 -1.86 5.83
N TYR A 145 9.91 -2.30 5.06
CA TYR A 145 10.08 -2.44 3.61
C TYR A 145 10.28 -1.10 2.89
N ALA A 146 9.80 -0.01 3.45
CA ALA A 146 10.06 1.31 2.89
C ALA A 146 11.56 1.68 2.90
N GLU A 147 12.34 1.18 3.88
CA GLU A 147 13.81 1.30 3.87
C GLU A 147 14.43 0.47 2.75
N ASN A 148 13.90 -0.73 2.53
CA ASN A 148 14.34 -1.58 1.40
C ASN A 148 14.11 -0.85 0.06
N ILE A 149 12.92 -0.31 -0.16
CA ILE A 149 12.59 0.49 -1.35
C ILE A 149 13.56 1.65 -1.53
N LYS A 150 13.81 2.43 -0.47
CA LYS A 150 14.70 3.59 -0.49
C LYS A 150 16.12 3.25 -0.96
N ASN A 151 16.60 2.07 -0.58
CA ASN A 151 17.97 1.64 -0.88
C ASN A 151 18.12 0.90 -2.21
N ASN A 152 17.01 0.51 -2.87
CA ASN A 152 17.06 -0.32 -4.07
C ASN A 152 16.37 0.32 -5.30
N VAL A 153 15.66 1.41 -5.14
CA VAL A 153 15.07 2.19 -6.24
C VAL A 153 15.98 3.38 -6.53
N ASP A 154 16.81 3.27 -7.56
CA ASP A 154 17.88 4.24 -7.87
C ASP A 154 17.37 5.66 -8.08
N GLU A 155 16.18 5.83 -8.65
CA GLU A 155 15.57 7.14 -8.89
C GLU A 155 15.30 7.92 -7.60
N LEU A 156 15.22 7.25 -6.45
CA LEU A 156 15.05 7.90 -5.14
C LEU A 156 16.34 8.61 -4.66
N ASN A 157 17.48 8.36 -5.30
CA ASN A 157 18.73 9.07 -5.04
C ASN A 157 18.80 10.45 -5.70
N ASP A 158 17.85 10.78 -6.60
CA ASP A 158 17.77 12.11 -7.21
C ASP A 158 17.47 13.17 -6.12
N PRO A 159 18.32 14.21 -5.95
CA PRO A 159 18.12 15.26 -4.94
C PRO A 159 16.80 16.02 -5.08
N SER A 160 16.16 15.99 -6.25
CA SER A 160 14.83 16.59 -6.47
C SER A 160 13.67 15.73 -5.91
N ILE A 161 13.95 14.49 -5.53
CA ILE A 161 12.95 13.57 -4.98
C ILE A 161 13.04 13.57 -3.45
N THR A 162 11.91 13.71 -2.81
CA THR A 162 11.77 13.56 -1.35
C THR A 162 11.03 12.27 -1.05
N PHE A 163 11.74 11.27 -0.56
CA PHE A 163 11.12 10.03 -0.06
C PHE A 163 11.11 10.06 1.47
N ARG A 164 9.92 10.00 2.07
CA ARG A 164 9.73 10.02 3.52
C ARG A 164 9.17 8.70 3.98
N ASN A 165 9.96 8.01 4.77
CA ASN A 165 9.68 6.70 5.33
C ASN A 165 9.93 6.64 6.85
N PRO A 166 9.31 7.55 7.63
CA PRO A 166 9.52 7.57 9.08
C PRO A 166 9.06 6.27 9.73
N PHE A 167 9.74 5.87 10.81
CA PHE A 167 9.24 4.83 11.70
C PHE A 167 8.20 5.46 12.64
N LEU A 168 6.99 4.93 12.60
CA LEU A 168 5.85 5.45 13.37
C LEU A 168 5.18 4.30 14.13
N ALA A 169 5.08 4.44 15.45
CA ALA A 169 4.30 3.54 16.29
C ALA A 169 2.91 4.15 16.52
N LEU A 170 1.88 3.63 15.84
CA LEU A 170 0.53 4.19 15.91
C LEU A 170 -0.18 3.97 17.26
N THR A 171 0.48 3.29 18.20
CA THR A 171 0.02 3.10 19.58
C THR A 171 0.43 4.22 20.52
N ASN A 172 1.37 5.07 20.12
CA ASN A 172 1.87 6.17 20.95
C ASN A 172 1.36 7.49 20.40
N GLU A 173 0.44 8.13 21.11
CA GLU A 173 -0.15 9.42 20.71
C GLU A 173 0.79 10.62 20.97
N GLU A 174 1.94 10.39 21.64
CA GLU A 174 2.91 11.42 21.98
C GLU A 174 4.09 11.52 20.98
N THR A 175 4.12 10.72 19.92
CA THR A 175 5.20 10.74 18.90
C THR A 175 4.74 11.44 17.60
#